data_6aec99d784a1495e7a1fa69c59a919e5
#
_entry.id   6aec99d784a1495e7a1fa69c59a919e5
#
_cell.length_a   1.000
_cell.length_b   1.000
_cell.length_c   1.000
_cell.angle_alpha   90.00
_cell.angle_beta   90.00
_cell.angle_gamma   90.00
#
_symmetry.space_group_name_H-M   'P 1'
#
loop_
_entity.id
_entity.type
_entity.pdbx_description
1 polymer ?
#
loop_
_entity_poly.entity_id
_entity_poly.type
_entity_poly.pdbx_seq_one_letter_code
_entity_poly.pdbx_strand_id
1 'polypeptide(L)'
;MNPNRQYRIYRHEFVTPLQTAHGFWGERVSIILREEDKKGRISFGELCPTPGFLDIPINELVPIVQRWVLGQTFEVNPLMQSAISCMASEIWDSTFGENDSSSVFSAELITLNSDFGNPSAVYKKKIGLSTTLNEIQEVQDLLNLVPINSMIRLDANESLKADQIFQWNEAFANESRLQFIEQPFPKENINELLKIEQELSISLALDESLVWKNDLSFFDENDWQGFYVLKPFLFQDWEKMLRFICAKPERTIVSTVFESPFGYEAVCRCASFSNQVAGLDRNLFQLSGKEFSQHHQQPLSSETISITFLDELWGNL
;
A
#
# COMPACT_ATOMS: atom_id res chain seq x y z
N MET A 1 -28.30 -19.83 -11.21
CA MET A 1 -27.39 -19.27 -12.23
C MET A 1 -26.01 -19.17 -11.62
N ASN A 2 -24.96 -19.29 -12.42
CA ASN A 2 -23.60 -18.99 -11.94
C ASN A 2 -23.45 -17.48 -11.76
N PRO A 3 -22.52 -16.99 -10.92
CA PRO A 3 -22.24 -15.57 -10.84
C PRO A 3 -21.74 -15.06 -12.21
N ASN A 4 -22.02 -13.79 -12.52
CA ASN A 4 -21.52 -13.14 -13.71
C ASN A 4 -20.09 -12.64 -13.42
N ARG A 5 -19.10 -13.28 -14.04
CA ARG A 5 -17.67 -13.01 -13.86
C ARG A 5 -17.06 -12.45 -15.10
N GLN A 6 -16.27 -11.39 -14.94
CA GLN A 6 -15.58 -10.69 -16.01
C GLN A 6 -14.17 -10.32 -15.55
N TYR A 7 -13.28 -10.06 -16.50
CA TYR A 7 -11.97 -9.50 -16.20
C TYR A 7 -11.52 -8.53 -17.30
N ARG A 8 -10.60 -7.63 -16.95
CA ARG A 8 -9.89 -6.74 -17.89
C ARG A 8 -8.43 -6.65 -17.51
N ILE A 9 -7.57 -6.50 -18.50
CA ILE A 9 -6.15 -6.17 -18.29
C ILE A 9 -6.05 -4.65 -18.27
N TYR A 10 -5.55 -4.13 -17.17
CA TYR A 10 -5.30 -2.71 -16.97
C TYR A 10 -3.84 -2.40 -17.24
N ARG A 11 -3.58 -1.31 -17.97
CA ARG A 11 -2.24 -0.80 -18.26
C ARG A 11 -2.23 0.69 -18.01
N HIS A 12 -1.22 1.15 -17.30
CA HIS A 12 -1.03 2.56 -17.03
C HIS A 12 0.45 2.91 -16.94
N GLU A 13 0.90 3.82 -17.77
CA GLU A 13 2.28 4.33 -17.74
C GLU A 13 2.46 5.32 -16.59
N PHE A 14 3.58 5.23 -15.89
CA PHE A 14 3.95 6.26 -14.92
C PHE A 14 4.45 7.52 -15.64
N VAL A 15 4.14 8.70 -15.09
CA VAL A 15 4.65 9.99 -15.60
C VAL A 15 6.18 9.98 -15.70
N THR A 16 6.80 9.38 -14.70
CA THR A 16 8.24 9.12 -14.65
C THR A 16 8.41 7.69 -14.14
N PRO A 17 9.21 6.85 -14.83
CA PRO A 17 9.49 5.50 -14.35
C PRO A 17 9.97 5.50 -12.90
N LEU A 18 9.40 4.61 -12.10
CA LEU A 18 9.77 4.47 -10.71
C LEU A 18 11.13 3.77 -10.60
N GLN A 19 12.05 4.37 -9.86
CA GLN A 19 13.27 3.67 -9.47
C GLN A 19 12.96 2.81 -8.25
N THR A 20 13.00 1.48 -8.44
CA THR A 20 12.86 0.50 -7.37
C THR A 20 14.21 -0.15 -7.06
N ALA A 21 14.32 -0.90 -5.96
CA ALA A 21 15.49 -1.73 -5.69
C ALA A 21 15.71 -2.82 -6.76
N HIS A 22 14.69 -3.14 -7.56
CA HIS A 22 14.69 -4.18 -8.60
C HIS A 22 14.81 -3.63 -10.03
N GLY A 23 15.06 -2.32 -10.18
CA GLY A 23 15.21 -1.64 -11.46
C GLY A 23 14.14 -0.58 -11.73
N PHE A 24 14.06 -0.14 -12.98
CA PHE A 24 13.06 0.83 -13.42
C PHE A 24 11.71 0.15 -13.69
N TRP A 25 10.66 0.70 -13.09
CA TRP A 25 9.28 0.28 -13.32
C TRP A 25 8.53 1.40 -14.05
N GLY A 26 8.29 1.21 -15.36
CA GLY A 26 7.73 2.24 -16.24
C GLY A 26 6.23 2.15 -16.44
N GLU A 27 5.64 0.98 -16.25
CA GLU A 27 4.22 0.73 -16.51
C GLU A 27 3.62 -0.17 -15.43
N ARG A 28 2.46 0.20 -14.93
CA ARG A 28 1.61 -0.69 -14.12
C ARG A 28 0.79 -1.58 -15.05
N VAL A 29 0.94 -2.89 -14.91
CA VAL A 29 0.08 -3.88 -15.58
C VAL A 29 -0.56 -4.76 -14.51
N SER A 30 -1.90 -4.87 -14.53
CA SER A 30 -2.66 -5.69 -13.60
C SER A 30 -3.88 -6.32 -14.27
N ILE A 31 -4.59 -7.21 -13.57
CA ILE A 31 -5.83 -7.80 -14.05
C ILE A 31 -6.93 -7.48 -13.06
N ILE A 32 -7.92 -6.70 -13.49
CA ILE A 32 -9.10 -6.36 -12.71
C ILE A 32 -10.13 -7.49 -12.87
N LEU A 33 -10.71 -7.95 -11.77
CA LEU A 33 -11.82 -8.89 -11.73
C LEU A 33 -13.09 -8.17 -11.32
N ARG A 34 -14.21 -8.51 -11.96
CA ARG A 34 -15.56 -8.09 -11.57
C ARG A 34 -16.44 -9.33 -11.40
N GLU A 35 -17.16 -9.40 -10.30
CA GLU A 35 -18.19 -10.42 -10.09
C GLU A 35 -19.51 -9.74 -9.68
N GLU A 36 -20.60 -10.19 -10.28
CA GLU A 36 -21.95 -9.93 -9.84
C GLU A 36 -22.55 -11.25 -9.36
N ASP A 37 -22.86 -11.33 -8.09
CA ASP A 37 -23.39 -12.54 -7.49
C ASP A 37 -24.87 -12.76 -7.84
N LYS A 38 -25.45 -13.87 -7.37
CA LYS A 38 -26.84 -14.21 -7.64
C LYS A 38 -27.86 -13.25 -7.02
N LYS A 39 -27.44 -12.42 -6.09
CA LYS A 39 -28.26 -11.40 -5.40
C LYS A 39 -28.09 -10.01 -6.01
N GLY A 40 -27.23 -9.87 -7.03
CA GLY A 40 -26.90 -8.59 -7.67
C GLY A 40 -25.83 -7.78 -6.93
N ARG A 41 -25.12 -8.38 -5.96
CA ARG A 41 -23.98 -7.72 -5.30
C ARG A 41 -22.81 -7.69 -6.26
N ILE A 42 -22.31 -6.49 -6.55
CA ILE A 42 -21.15 -6.25 -7.39
C ILE A 42 -19.92 -6.08 -6.51
N SER A 43 -18.83 -6.73 -6.90
CA SER A 43 -17.55 -6.64 -6.21
C SER A 43 -16.40 -6.66 -7.21
N PHE A 44 -15.28 -6.05 -6.82
CA PHE A 44 -14.07 -5.96 -7.63
C PHE A 44 -12.87 -6.55 -6.87
N GLY A 45 -11.95 -7.13 -7.62
CA GLY A 45 -10.66 -7.57 -7.13
C GLY A 45 -9.58 -7.26 -8.17
N GLU A 46 -8.33 -7.30 -7.78
CA GLU A 46 -7.25 -7.01 -8.71
C GLU A 46 -6.04 -7.90 -8.45
N LEU A 47 -5.51 -8.50 -9.51
CA LEU A 47 -4.24 -9.18 -9.46
C LEU A 47 -3.15 -8.16 -9.76
N CYS A 48 -2.32 -7.88 -8.77
CA CYS A 48 -1.33 -6.80 -8.76
C CYS A 48 0.12 -7.32 -8.75
N PRO A 49 0.66 -7.85 -9.87
CA PRO A 49 2.09 -8.19 -9.92
C PRO A 49 2.93 -6.97 -9.54
N THR A 50 3.83 -7.12 -8.58
CA THR A 50 4.58 -5.99 -8.03
C THR A 50 6.06 -6.37 -7.91
N PRO A 51 6.98 -5.65 -8.59
CA PRO A 51 8.41 -5.92 -8.51
C PRO A 51 8.91 -5.92 -7.05
N GLY A 52 9.70 -6.92 -6.70
CA GLY A 52 10.25 -7.08 -5.35
C GLY A 52 9.34 -7.75 -4.32
N PHE A 53 8.06 -7.95 -4.66
CA PHE A 53 7.07 -8.63 -3.81
C PHE A 53 6.54 -9.90 -4.49
N LEU A 54 5.43 -9.79 -5.19
CA LEU A 54 4.79 -10.87 -5.93
C LEU A 54 4.84 -10.54 -7.43
N ASP A 55 5.98 -10.76 -8.06
CA ASP A 55 6.24 -10.40 -9.46
C ASP A 55 5.93 -11.58 -10.39
N ILE A 56 4.63 -11.91 -10.52
CA ILE A 56 4.17 -13.00 -11.39
C ILE A 56 3.80 -12.40 -12.75
N PRO A 57 4.36 -12.90 -13.86
CA PRO A 57 4.06 -12.39 -15.20
C PRO A 57 2.56 -12.47 -15.56
N ILE A 58 2.03 -11.43 -16.19
CA ILE A 58 0.61 -11.37 -16.60
C ILE A 58 0.18 -12.54 -17.47
N ASN A 59 1.05 -13.01 -18.37
CA ASN A 59 0.76 -14.15 -19.24
C ASN A 59 0.58 -15.48 -18.47
N GLU A 60 1.11 -15.59 -17.27
CA GLU A 60 0.86 -16.74 -16.38
C GLU A 60 -0.46 -16.60 -15.62
N LEU A 61 -0.90 -15.37 -15.34
CA LEU A 61 -2.13 -15.08 -14.61
C LEU A 61 -3.39 -15.18 -15.50
N VAL A 62 -3.30 -14.75 -16.76
CA VAL A 62 -4.46 -14.74 -17.67
C VAL A 62 -5.15 -16.11 -17.81
N PRO A 63 -4.45 -17.25 -18.00
CA PRO A 63 -5.11 -18.55 -18.08
C PRO A 63 -5.86 -18.95 -16.79
N ILE A 64 -5.35 -18.54 -15.63
CA ILE A 64 -5.98 -18.79 -14.33
C ILE A 64 -7.29 -18.01 -14.22
N VAL A 65 -7.23 -16.72 -14.57
CA VAL A 65 -8.40 -15.82 -14.57
C VAL A 65 -9.46 -16.29 -15.57
N GLN A 66 -9.08 -16.74 -16.76
CA GLN A 66 -10.02 -17.29 -17.74
C GLN A 66 -10.78 -18.51 -17.20
N ARG A 67 -10.10 -19.42 -16.50
CA ARG A 67 -10.75 -20.57 -15.85
C ARG A 67 -11.71 -20.13 -14.74
N TRP A 68 -11.33 -19.14 -13.96
CA TRP A 68 -12.20 -18.57 -12.93
C TRP A 68 -13.48 -17.97 -13.53
N VAL A 69 -13.38 -17.21 -14.64
CA VAL A 69 -14.56 -16.68 -15.36
C VAL A 69 -15.47 -17.79 -15.85
N LEU A 70 -14.92 -18.88 -16.36
CA LEU A 70 -15.67 -20.05 -16.85
C LEU A 70 -16.21 -20.93 -15.70
N GLY A 71 -15.92 -20.62 -14.44
CA GLY A 71 -16.30 -21.45 -13.30
C GLY A 71 -15.59 -22.81 -13.25
N GLN A 72 -14.44 -22.93 -13.90
CA GLN A 72 -13.60 -24.12 -13.93
C GLN A 72 -12.63 -24.14 -12.73
N THR A 73 -12.11 -25.32 -12.42
CA THR A 73 -11.04 -25.47 -11.42
C THR A 73 -9.74 -24.86 -11.96
N PHE A 74 -8.97 -24.18 -11.09
CA PHE A 74 -7.69 -23.60 -11.39
C PHE A 74 -6.74 -23.73 -10.20
N GLU A 75 -5.46 -23.67 -10.46
CA GLU A 75 -4.43 -23.58 -9.42
C GLU A 75 -4.42 -22.16 -8.86
N VAL A 76 -4.59 -22.05 -7.56
CA VAL A 76 -4.67 -20.74 -6.89
C VAL A 76 -3.26 -20.26 -6.55
N ASN A 77 -2.89 -19.12 -7.09
CA ASN A 77 -1.67 -18.40 -6.70
C ASN A 77 -2.01 -17.26 -5.72
N PRO A 78 -1.00 -16.68 -5.03
CA PRO A 78 -1.24 -15.63 -4.03
C PRO A 78 -2.02 -14.43 -4.54
N LEU A 79 -1.74 -13.93 -5.77
CA LEU A 79 -2.43 -12.77 -6.33
C LEU A 79 -3.90 -13.06 -6.65
N MET A 80 -4.19 -14.24 -7.19
CA MET A 80 -5.56 -14.65 -7.47
C MET A 80 -6.35 -14.87 -6.17
N GLN A 81 -5.70 -15.41 -5.14
CA GLN A 81 -6.32 -15.60 -3.84
C GLN A 81 -6.64 -14.25 -3.19
N SER A 82 -5.72 -13.28 -3.24
CA SER A 82 -5.94 -11.93 -2.76
C SER A 82 -7.13 -11.28 -3.46
N ALA A 83 -7.17 -11.31 -4.79
CA ALA A 83 -8.25 -10.72 -5.57
C ALA A 83 -9.62 -11.33 -5.24
N ILE A 84 -9.72 -12.67 -5.14
CA ILE A 84 -10.97 -13.36 -4.75
C ILE A 84 -11.36 -13.01 -3.30
N SER A 85 -10.41 -13.01 -2.39
CA SER A 85 -10.64 -12.65 -0.99
C SER A 85 -11.11 -11.21 -0.84
N CYS A 86 -10.53 -10.26 -1.60
CA CYS A 86 -11.01 -8.89 -1.70
C CYS A 86 -12.48 -8.83 -2.10
N MET A 87 -12.86 -9.51 -3.19
CA MET A 87 -14.23 -9.52 -3.70
C MET A 87 -15.23 -10.10 -2.72
N ALA A 88 -14.81 -11.10 -1.92
CA ALA A 88 -15.64 -11.73 -0.90
C ALA A 88 -15.77 -10.92 0.40
N SER A 89 -14.89 -9.94 0.62
CA SER A 89 -14.83 -9.17 1.86
C SER A 89 -15.97 -8.15 1.99
N GLU A 90 -16.22 -7.70 3.21
CA GLU A 90 -17.26 -6.72 3.57
C GLU A 90 -17.04 -5.31 3.00
N ILE A 91 -15.83 -4.99 2.53
CA ILE A 91 -15.55 -3.67 1.94
C ILE A 91 -16.42 -3.35 0.73
N TRP A 92 -17.02 -4.34 0.08
CA TRP A 92 -17.93 -4.19 -1.05
C TRP A 92 -19.42 -4.23 -0.66
N ASP A 93 -19.75 -4.17 0.63
CA ASP A 93 -21.14 -4.11 1.05
C ASP A 93 -21.73 -2.72 0.74
N SER A 94 -23.01 -2.70 0.33
CA SER A 94 -23.67 -1.48 -0.15
C SER A 94 -23.77 -0.36 0.88
N THR A 95 -23.67 -0.70 2.16
CA THR A 95 -23.69 0.26 3.28
C THR A 95 -22.33 0.94 3.50
N PHE A 96 -21.26 0.44 2.86
CA PHE A 96 -19.94 1.00 3.01
C PHE A 96 -19.85 2.35 2.28
N GLY A 97 -19.61 3.42 3.00
CA GLY A 97 -19.45 4.77 2.42
C GLY A 97 -20.76 5.55 2.17
N GLU A 98 -21.96 4.97 2.38
CA GLU A 98 -23.21 5.72 2.22
C GLU A 98 -23.47 6.75 3.34
N ASN A 99 -22.90 6.53 4.54
CA ASN A 99 -23.11 7.39 5.71
C ASN A 99 -21.89 8.18 6.17
N ASP A 100 -20.72 7.92 5.62
CA ASP A 100 -19.49 8.63 5.95
C ASP A 100 -18.60 8.67 4.70
N SER A 101 -18.57 9.84 4.04
CA SER A 101 -17.48 10.17 3.12
C SER A 101 -16.21 10.35 3.96
N SER A 102 -15.65 9.24 4.44
CA SER A 102 -14.41 9.27 5.21
C SER A 102 -13.29 9.64 4.24
N SER A 103 -12.84 10.88 4.33
CA SER A 103 -11.66 11.32 3.61
C SER A 103 -10.45 10.57 4.15
N VAL A 104 -9.80 9.79 3.30
CA VAL A 104 -8.55 9.13 3.61
C VAL A 104 -7.41 10.07 3.22
N PHE A 105 -6.61 10.47 4.19
CA PHE A 105 -5.43 11.30 3.95
C PHE A 105 -4.21 10.45 3.64
N SER A 106 -3.37 10.93 2.71
CA SER A 106 -2.13 10.27 2.32
C SER A 106 -0.90 11.06 2.73
N ALA A 107 0.16 10.34 3.10
CA ALA A 107 1.50 10.91 3.22
C ALA A 107 1.99 11.36 1.84
N GLU A 108 2.68 12.48 1.80
CA GLU A 108 3.31 13.03 0.60
C GLU A 108 4.70 12.45 0.41
N LEU A 109 4.96 11.85 -0.75
CA LEU A 109 6.29 11.39 -1.12
C LEU A 109 7.18 12.58 -1.50
N ILE A 110 8.27 12.77 -0.78
CA ILE A 110 9.24 13.84 -1.06
C ILE A 110 10.02 13.50 -2.32
N THR A 111 10.02 14.45 -3.25
CA THR A 111 10.79 14.44 -4.49
C THR A 111 11.67 15.69 -4.55
N LEU A 112 12.53 15.79 -5.56
CA LEU A 112 13.37 17.00 -5.79
C LEU A 112 12.54 18.28 -6.01
N ASN A 113 11.27 18.15 -6.38
CA ASN A 113 10.36 19.26 -6.70
C ASN A 113 9.26 19.44 -5.64
N SER A 114 9.39 18.83 -4.46
CA SER A 114 8.38 18.96 -3.41
C SER A 114 8.32 20.41 -2.92
N ASP A 115 7.11 20.96 -2.87
CA ASP A 115 6.80 22.28 -2.36
C ASP A 115 6.12 22.15 -1.00
N PHE A 116 6.76 22.64 0.05
CA PHE A 116 6.24 22.61 1.42
C PHE A 116 5.27 23.76 1.73
N GLY A 117 4.89 24.56 0.71
CA GLY A 117 3.91 25.64 0.83
C GLY A 117 2.48 25.15 1.08
N ASN A 118 2.15 23.95 0.63
CA ASN A 118 0.91 23.25 0.99
C ASN A 118 1.23 22.18 2.03
N PRO A 119 0.98 22.44 3.32
CA PRO A 119 1.44 21.55 4.38
C PRO A 119 0.73 20.20 4.32
N SER A 120 1.49 19.11 4.25
CA SER A 120 1.03 17.75 4.49
C SER A 120 1.19 17.38 5.96
N ALA A 121 0.28 16.57 6.49
CA ALA A 121 0.39 16.07 7.85
C ALA A 121 1.58 15.10 8.01
N VAL A 122 1.90 14.36 6.94
CA VAL A 122 2.98 13.36 6.92
C VAL A 122 3.74 13.45 5.61
N TYR A 123 5.06 13.45 5.71
CA TYR A 123 5.97 13.36 4.56
C TYR A 123 6.72 12.04 4.58
N LYS A 124 6.92 11.43 3.42
CA LYS A 124 7.72 10.20 3.27
C LYS A 124 8.97 10.48 2.44
N LYS A 125 10.15 10.14 2.95
CA LYS A 125 11.44 10.28 2.27
C LYS A 125 12.13 8.93 2.14
N LYS A 126 12.62 8.63 0.94
CA LYS A 126 13.46 7.46 0.69
C LYS A 126 14.87 7.69 1.24
N ILE A 127 15.44 6.67 1.90
CA ILE A 127 16.80 6.65 2.44
C ILE A 127 17.53 5.38 2.01
N GLY A 128 18.82 5.25 2.38
CA GLY A 128 19.66 4.12 1.98
C GLY A 128 20.23 4.26 0.56
N LEU A 129 20.24 5.48 0.02
CA LEU A 129 20.71 5.80 -1.32
C LEU A 129 22.11 6.40 -1.32
N SER A 130 22.57 6.91 -0.17
CA SER A 130 23.88 7.51 0.00
C SER A 130 24.53 7.09 1.34
N THR A 131 25.53 7.82 1.82
CA THR A 131 26.11 7.52 3.13
C THR A 131 25.16 7.91 4.25
N THR A 132 25.09 7.09 5.31
CA THR A 132 24.19 7.33 6.45
C THR A 132 24.35 8.74 7.04
N LEU A 133 25.57 9.23 7.16
CA LEU A 133 25.84 10.56 7.72
C LEU A 133 25.26 11.68 6.83
N ASN A 134 25.39 11.56 5.51
CA ASN A 134 24.82 12.55 4.59
C ASN A 134 23.28 12.54 4.66
N GLU A 135 22.68 11.35 4.68
CA GLU A 135 21.22 11.22 4.76
C GLU A 135 20.67 11.71 6.11
N ILE A 136 21.38 11.47 7.22
CA ILE A 136 21.01 12.03 8.53
C ILE A 136 20.99 13.56 8.46
N GLN A 137 22.02 14.18 7.86
CA GLN A 137 22.05 15.64 7.69
C GLN A 137 20.91 16.14 6.81
N GLU A 138 20.64 15.46 5.68
CA GLU A 138 19.50 15.79 4.80
C GLU A 138 18.16 15.73 5.53
N VAL A 139 17.95 14.74 6.41
CA VAL A 139 16.71 14.60 7.19
C VAL A 139 16.63 15.68 8.29
N GLN A 140 17.74 16.05 8.91
CA GLN A 140 17.80 17.18 9.84
C GLN A 140 17.44 18.50 9.15
N ASP A 141 17.98 18.75 7.95
CA ASP A 141 17.65 19.91 7.14
C ASP A 141 16.18 19.91 6.71
N LEU A 142 15.64 18.74 6.32
CA LEU A 142 14.24 18.56 5.98
C LEU A 142 13.30 18.88 7.15
N LEU A 143 13.65 18.46 8.37
CA LEU A 143 12.89 18.78 9.59
C LEU A 143 12.79 20.30 9.84
N ASN A 144 13.76 21.09 9.35
CA ASN A 144 13.71 22.55 9.42
C ASN A 144 12.83 23.18 8.33
N LEU A 145 12.58 22.47 7.22
CA LEU A 145 11.81 22.96 6.08
C LEU A 145 10.32 22.61 6.18
N VAL A 146 9.99 21.41 6.66
CA VAL A 146 8.59 20.96 6.79
C VAL A 146 7.88 21.67 7.95
N PRO A 147 6.55 21.85 7.89
CA PRO A 147 5.78 22.44 8.98
C PRO A 147 6.03 21.74 10.30
N ILE A 148 6.08 22.52 11.39
CA ILE A 148 6.43 22.02 12.74
C ILE A 148 5.53 20.89 13.26
N ASN A 149 4.28 20.83 12.79
CA ASN A 149 3.30 19.82 13.18
C ASN A 149 3.29 18.59 12.24
N SER A 150 4.15 18.57 11.21
CA SER A 150 4.22 17.45 10.29
C SER A 150 5.12 16.35 10.81
N MET A 151 4.74 15.10 10.51
CA MET A 151 5.56 13.91 10.79
C MET A 151 6.38 13.53 9.56
N ILE A 152 7.50 12.85 9.78
CA ILE A 152 8.34 12.30 8.71
C ILE A 152 8.39 10.78 8.86
N ARG A 153 8.23 10.08 7.74
CA ARG A 153 8.50 8.65 7.57
C ARG A 153 9.72 8.48 6.68
N LEU A 154 10.62 7.63 7.07
CA LEU A 154 11.80 7.28 6.28
C LEU A 154 11.60 5.89 5.71
N ASP A 155 11.87 5.70 4.43
CA ASP A 155 11.71 4.41 3.74
C ASP A 155 13.08 3.92 3.25
N ALA A 156 13.58 2.88 3.87
CA ALA A 156 14.89 2.32 3.60
C ALA A 156 14.87 1.17 2.58
N ASN A 157 13.70 0.57 2.29
CA ASN A 157 13.56 -0.55 1.36
C ASN A 157 14.69 -1.59 1.50
N GLU A 158 14.87 -2.14 2.69
CA GLU A 158 15.81 -3.22 3.01
C GLU A 158 17.32 -2.84 2.88
N SER A 159 17.66 -1.55 2.74
CA SER A 159 19.02 -1.13 2.35
C SER A 159 20.01 -0.91 3.49
N LEU A 160 19.54 -0.88 4.75
CA LEU A 160 20.41 -0.58 5.89
C LEU A 160 21.02 -1.83 6.52
N LYS A 161 22.17 -1.62 7.16
CA LYS A 161 22.82 -2.61 8.05
C LYS A 161 22.51 -2.28 9.51
N ALA A 162 22.74 -3.22 10.41
CA ALA A 162 22.48 -3.05 11.84
C ALA A 162 23.18 -1.82 12.43
N ASP A 163 24.46 -1.61 12.12
CA ASP A 163 25.24 -0.46 12.60
C ASP A 163 24.67 0.88 12.10
N GLN A 164 24.14 0.91 10.87
CA GLN A 164 23.49 2.10 10.31
C GLN A 164 22.16 2.40 11.02
N ILE A 165 21.37 1.37 11.36
CA ILE A 165 20.13 1.55 12.13
C ILE A 165 20.43 2.20 13.49
N PHE A 166 21.48 1.76 14.18
CA PHE A 166 21.90 2.38 15.43
C PHE A 166 22.39 3.82 15.23
N GLN A 167 23.07 4.17 14.12
CA GLN A 167 23.43 5.56 13.82
C GLN A 167 22.17 6.45 13.63
N TRP A 168 21.15 5.94 12.93
CA TRP A 168 19.86 6.62 12.82
C TRP A 168 19.19 6.79 14.19
N ASN A 169 19.20 5.76 15.03
CA ASN A 169 18.67 5.83 16.39
C ASN A 169 19.40 6.89 17.24
N GLU A 170 20.72 6.94 17.19
CA GLU A 170 21.50 7.93 17.93
C GLU A 170 21.16 9.36 17.47
N ALA A 171 21.04 9.57 16.15
CA ALA A 171 20.77 10.89 15.57
C ALA A 171 19.35 11.41 15.89
N PHE A 172 18.35 10.53 16.01
CA PHE A 172 16.94 10.91 16.11
C PHE A 172 16.19 10.39 17.34
N ALA A 173 16.88 9.84 18.35
CA ALA A 173 16.26 9.30 19.56
C ALA A 173 15.31 10.27 20.29
N ASN A 174 15.51 11.58 20.14
CA ASN A 174 14.71 12.63 20.76
C ASN A 174 13.86 13.45 19.75
N GLU A 175 13.79 13.04 18.48
CA GLU A 175 13.01 13.75 17.47
C GLU A 175 11.60 13.13 17.35
N SER A 176 10.65 13.77 17.99
CA SER A 176 9.25 13.30 18.04
C SER A 176 8.51 13.34 16.71
N ARG A 177 9.03 14.08 15.71
CA ARG A 177 8.43 14.17 14.37
C ARG A 177 8.90 13.07 13.44
N LEU A 178 9.93 12.30 13.81
CA LEU A 178 10.26 11.06 13.10
C LEU A 178 9.29 9.98 13.54
N GLN A 179 8.33 9.62 12.68
CA GLN A 179 7.31 8.63 13.02
C GLN A 179 7.90 7.22 13.04
N PHE A 180 8.67 6.86 12.01
CA PHE A 180 9.38 5.58 11.94
C PHE A 180 10.37 5.51 10.77
N ILE A 181 11.23 4.47 10.79
CA ILE A 181 12.00 4.01 9.64
C ILE A 181 11.35 2.72 9.11
N GLU A 182 10.86 2.75 7.86
CA GLU A 182 10.19 1.64 7.18
C GLU A 182 11.21 0.68 6.60
N GLN A 183 11.00 -0.61 6.85
CA GLN A 183 11.77 -1.76 6.39
C GLN A 183 13.28 -1.49 6.27
N PRO A 184 13.95 -1.16 7.38
CA PRO A 184 15.37 -0.83 7.32
C PRO A 184 16.25 -2.02 6.94
N PHE A 185 15.83 -3.23 7.28
CA PHE A 185 16.62 -4.46 7.22
C PHE A 185 16.01 -5.47 6.24
N PRO A 186 16.85 -6.32 5.57
CA PRO A 186 16.34 -7.34 4.66
C PRO A 186 15.30 -8.25 5.32
N LYS A 187 14.20 -8.51 4.61
CA LYS A 187 13.07 -9.32 5.11
C LYS A 187 13.45 -10.74 5.53
N GLU A 188 14.50 -11.32 4.93
CA GLU A 188 15.02 -12.63 5.29
C GLU A 188 15.59 -12.64 6.72
N ASN A 189 16.06 -11.48 7.19
CA ASN A 189 16.71 -11.33 8.49
C ASN A 189 15.75 -10.81 9.57
N ILE A 190 14.44 -11.06 9.42
CA ILE A 190 13.40 -10.54 10.31
C ILE A 190 13.64 -10.85 11.79
N ASN A 191 14.19 -12.04 12.11
CA ASN A 191 14.49 -12.42 13.49
C ASN A 191 15.60 -11.56 14.13
N GLU A 192 16.50 -11.00 13.33
CA GLU A 192 17.51 -10.06 13.78
C GLU A 192 16.89 -8.67 13.95
N LEU A 193 16.04 -8.26 13.02
CA LEU A 193 15.31 -6.99 13.11
C LEU A 193 14.45 -6.91 14.37
N LEU A 194 13.76 -7.97 14.74
CA LEU A 194 12.98 -8.06 15.98
C LEU A 194 13.82 -7.85 17.25
N LYS A 195 15.09 -8.29 17.24
CA LYS A 195 16.00 -8.04 18.37
C LYS A 195 16.50 -6.61 18.38
N ILE A 196 16.89 -6.08 17.22
CA ILE A 196 17.36 -4.70 17.07
C ILE A 196 16.26 -3.72 17.51
N GLU A 197 15.03 -3.95 17.12
CA GLU A 197 13.90 -3.08 17.45
C GLU A 197 13.75 -2.85 18.97
N GLN A 198 13.97 -3.89 19.77
CA GLN A 198 13.88 -3.80 21.24
C GLN A 198 14.95 -2.91 21.88
N GLU A 199 16.03 -2.60 21.16
CA GLU A 199 17.15 -1.77 21.65
C GLU A 199 17.02 -0.31 21.19
N LEU A 200 16.03 0.02 20.34
CA LEU A 200 15.89 1.33 19.72
C LEU A 200 14.93 2.23 20.49
N SER A 201 15.22 3.54 20.45
CA SER A 201 14.32 4.60 20.91
C SER A 201 13.41 5.12 19.78
N ILE A 202 13.86 4.99 18.51
CA ILE A 202 13.04 5.32 17.34
C ILE A 202 12.15 4.14 16.96
N SER A 203 10.98 4.41 16.42
CA SER A 203 10.10 3.36 15.92
C SER A 203 10.52 2.85 14.55
N LEU A 204 10.30 1.57 14.29
CA LEU A 204 10.43 0.95 12.98
C LEU A 204 9.06 0.61 12.40
N ALA A 205 9.00 0.40 11.08
CA ALA A 205 7.82 -0.14 10.41
C ALA A 205 8.21 -1.32 9.51
N LEU A 206 7.35 -2.31 9.43
CA LEU A 206 7.49 -3.46 8.54
C LEU A 206 6.69 -3.22 7.25
N ASP A 207 7.26 -3.57 6.09
CA ASP A 207 6.64 -3.58 4.77
C ASP A 207 6.92 -4.93 4.08
N GLU A 208 8.09 -5.08 3.48
CA GLU A 208 8.49 -6.29 2.74
C GLU A 208 8.41 -7.56 3.61
N SER A 209 8.75 -7.44 4.88
CA SER A 209 8.70 -8.55 5.85
C SER A 209 7.27 -9.06 6.07
N LEU A 210 6.25 -8.21 5.98
CA LEU A 210 4.84 -8.60 6.16
C LEU A 210 4.40 -9.51 5.01
N VAL A 211 4.72 -9.15 3.79
CA VAL A 211 4.39 -9.93 2.59
C VAL A 211 5.21 -11.22 2.54
N TRP A 212 6.49 -11.16 2.92
CA TRP A 212 7.39 -12.31 2.98
C TRP A 212 6.89 -13.39 3.93
N LYS A 213 6.46 -13.01 5.13
CA LYS A 213 5.89 -13.94 6.12
C LYS A 213 4.49 -14.38 5.75
N ASN A 214 3.69 -13.48 5.16
CA ASN A 214 2.27 -13.67 4.87
C ASN A 214 1.46 -14.22 6.07
N ASP A 215 1.95 -13.95 7.27
CA ASP A 215 1.33 -14.30 8.54
C ASP A 215 1.49 -13.15 9.55
N LEU A 216 0.43 -12.35 9.69
CA LEU A 216 0.44 -11.20 10.60
C LEU A 216 0.52 -11.61 12.07
N SER A 217 0.08 -12.83 12.43
CA SER A 217 0.16 -13.32 13.82
C SER A 217 1.59 -13.58 14.27
N PHE A 218 2.49 -13.88 13.33
CA PHE A 218 3.92 -14.06 13.62
C PHE A 218 4.51 -12.86 14.36
N PHE A 219 4.13 -11.64 13.99
CA PHE A 219 4.68 -10.42 14.57
C PHE A 219 4.11 -10.15 15.97
N ASP A 220 2.87 -10.55 16.22
CA ASP A 220 2.26 -10.46 17.56
C ASP A 220 2.90 -11.48 18.51
N GLU A 221 3.13 -12.69 18.06
CA GLU A 221 3.79 -13.76 18.82
C GLU A 221 5.25 -13.44 19.15
N ASN A 222 5.88 -12.55 18.36
CA ASN A 222 7.26 -12.10 18.58
C ASN A 222 7.35 -10.67 19.15
N ASP A 223 6.26 -10.16 19.73
CA ASP A 223 6.19 -8.90 20.49
C ASP A 223 6.64 -7.65 19.72
N TRP A 224 6.36 -7.58 18.40
CA TRP A 224 6.65 -6.40 17.60
C TRP A 224 5.90 -5.17 18.10
N GLN A 225 6.61 -4.10 18.44
CA GLN A 225 6.05 -2.87 18.97
C GLN A 225 5.93 -1.75 17.93
N GLY A 226 6.59 -1.86 16.79
CA GLY A 226 6.59 -0.88 15.72
C GLY A 226 5.31 -0.85 14.88
N PHE A 227 5.40 -0.20 13.73
CA PHE A 227 4.29 -0.02 12.79
C PHE A 227 4.24 -1.14 11.74
N TYR A 228 3.11 -1.22 11.04
CA TYR A 228 2.83 -2.16 9.95
C TYR A 228 2.39 -1.39 8.71
N VAL A 229 3.13 -1.48 7.62
CA VAL A 229 2.74 -0.91 6.32
C VAL A 229 2.12 -2.01 5.47
N LEU A 230 0.79 -2.03 5.39
CA LEU A 230 0.04 -3.07 4.70
C LEU A 230 -0.30 -2.63 3.28
N LYS A 231 0.04 -3.47 2.31
CA LYS A 231 -0.33 -3.36 0.89
C LYS A 231 -1.40 -4.40 0.58
N PRO A 232 -2.70 -4.07 0.66
CA PRO A 232 -3.80 -5.04 0.72
C PRO A 232 -3.76 -6.12 -0.35
N PHE A 233 -3.49 -5.76 -1.61
CA PHE A 233 -3.47 -6.75 -2.71
C PHE A 233 -2.28 -7.71 -2.70
N LEU A 234 -1.34 -7.55 -1.78
CA LEU A 234 -0.27 -8.53 -1.56
C LEU A 234 -0.61 -9.55 -0.45
N PHE A 235 -1.75 -9.41 0.24
CA PHE A 235 -2.23 -10.34 1.27
C PHE A 235 -3.32 -11.25 0.71
N GLN A 236 -3.22 -12.55 1.03
CA GLN A 236 -4.11 -13.58 0.49
C GLN A 236 -5.48 -13.62 1.17
N ASP A 237 -5.58 -13.14 2.42
CA ASP A 237 -6.78 -13.19 3.25
C ASP A 237 -7.16 -11.78 3.72
N TRP A 238 -8.10 -11.16 2.99
CA TRP A 238 -8.57 -9.80 3.28
C TRP A 238 -9.37 -9.72 4.57
N GLU A 239 -10.15 -10.75 4.92
CA GLU A 239 -10.89 -10.75 6.18
C GLU A 239 -9.96 -10.77 7.39
N LYS A 240 -8.92 -11.62 7.35
CA LYS A 240 -7.89 -11.66 8.39
C LYS A 240 -7.13 -10.34 8.48
N MET A 241 -6.78 -9.75 7.33
CA MET A 241 -6.10 -8.47 7.26
C MET A 241 -6.96 -7.32 7.81
N LEU A 242 -8.23 -7.23 7.44
CA LEU A 242 -9.14 -6.19 7.95
C LEU A 242 -9.31 -6.29 9.47
N ARG A 243 -9.50 -7.52 9.99
CA ARG A 243 -9.53 -7.74 11.45
C ARG A 243 -8.25 -7.28 12.13
N PHE A 244 -7.09 -7.49 11.51
CA PHE A 244 -5.81 -7.04 12.04
C PHE A 244 -5.72 -5.50 12.08
N ILE A 245 -6.14 -4.81 11.00
CA ILE A 245 -6.18 -3.34 10.96
C ILE A 245 -7.11 -2.81 12.06
N CYS A 246 -8.33 -3.35 12.19
CA CYS A 246 -9.27 -2.95 13.23
C CYS A 246 -8.76 -3.21 14.65
N ALA A 247 -7.94 -4.24 14.85
CA ALA A 247 -7.33 -4.53 16.15
C ALA A 247 -6.15 -3.61 16.49
N LYS A 248 -5.48 -3.03 15.49
CA LYS A 248 -4.27 -2.20 15.63
C LYS A 248 -4.32 -0.91 14.78
N PRO A 249 -5.43 -0.13 14.84
CA PRO A 249 -5.62 1.01 13.95
C PRO A 249 -4.55 2.09 14.13
N GLU A 250 -3.98 2.22 15.34
CA GLU A 250 -2.95 3.22 15.68
C GLU A 250 -1.55 2.86 15.16
N ARG A 251 -1.34 1.62 14.74
CA ARG A 251 -0.02 1.14 14.29
C ARG A 251 -0.02 0.60 12.87
N THR A 252 -1.16 0.64 12.18
CA THR A 252 -1.29 0.10 10.83
C THR A 252 -1.43 1.23 9.82
N ILE A 253 -0.57 1.25 8.83
CA ILE A 253 -0.59 2.15 7.68
C ILE A 253 -1.03 1.33 6.46
N VAL A 254 -2.11 1.72 5.81
CA VAL A 254 -2.50 1.12 4.54
C VAL A 254 -1.78 1.84 3.41
N SER A 255 -1.16 1.08 2.52
CA SER A 255 -0.35 1.61 1.42
C SER A 255 -0.76 0.98 0.08
N THR A 256 -0.42 1.65 -1.02
CA THR A 256 -0.73 1.24 -2.39
C THR A 256 0.41 0.42 -3.02
N VAL A 257 0.04 -0.44 -3.98
CA VAL A 257 0.96 -0.98 -4.99
C VAL A 257 0.62 -0.43 -6.37
N PHE A 258 0.02 0.75 -6.41
CA PHE A 258 -0.40 1.47 -7.62
C PHE A 258 -1.49 0.72 -8.41
N GLU A 259 -2.53 0.34 -7.74
CA GLU A 259 -3.68 -0.36 -8.29
C GLU A 259 -4.42 0.47 -9.35
N SER A 260 -5.24 -0.19 -10.16
CA SER A 260 -6.25 0.46 -11.01
C SER A 260 -7.25 1.26 -10.17
N PRO A 261 -8.12 2.10 -10.77
CA PRO A 261 -9.17 2.79 -10.02
C PRO A 261 -10.04 1.86 -9.15
N PHE A 262 -10.26 0.63 -9.56
CA PHE A 262 -11.06 -0.36 -8.83
C PHE A 262 -10.34 -0.93 -7.61
N GLY A 263 -9.09 -1.33 -7.79
CA GLY A 263 -8.26 -1.80 -6.67
C GLY A 263 -7.93 -0.66 -5.71
N TYR A 264 -7.68 0.54 -6.23
CA TYR A 264 -7.42 1.72 -5.41
C TYR A 264 -8.62 2.07 -4.51
N GLU A 265 -9.85 1.96 -5.03
CA GLU A 265 -11.04 2.12 -4.20
C GLU A 265 -11.09 1.10 -3.06
N ALA A 266 -10.79 -0.18 -3.34
CA ALA A 266 -10.70 -1.19 -2.29
C ALA A 266 -9.65 -0.84 -1.22
N VAL A 267 -8.49 -0.30 -1.65
CA VAL A 267 -7.42 0.14 -0.74
C VAL A 267 -7.85 1.37 0.08
N CYS A 268 -8.55 2.35 -0.52
CA CYS A 268 -9.12 3.49 0.20
C CYS A 268 -10.12 3.05 1.27
N ARG A 269 -11.03 2.14 0.94
CA ARG A 269 -11.98 1.55 1.89
C ARG A 269 -11.25 0.81 3.02
N CYS A 270 -10.22 0.06 2.70
CA CYS A 270 -9.37 -0.60 3.68
C CYS A 270 -8.68 0.42 4.61
N ALA A 271 -8.18 1.52 4.06
CA ALA A 271 -7.49 2.57 4.81
C ALA A 271 -8.41 3.31 5.81
N SER A 272 -9.72 3.35 5.57
CA SER A 272 -10.68 3.99 6.49
C SER A 272 -10.82 3.26 7.84
N PHE A 273 -10.35 2.02 7.94
CA PHE A 273 -10.28 1.28 9.22
C PHE A 273 -9.04 1.62 10.06
N SER A 274 -8.07 2.35 9.49
CA SER A 274 -6.86 2.79 10.20
C SER A 274 -7.01 4.22 10.71
N ASN A 275 -6.38 4.52 11.85
CA ASN A 275 -6.26 5.88 12.38
C ASN A 275 -4.99 6.59 11.90
N GLN A 276 -4.19 5.94 11.05
CA GLN A 276 -2.96 6.49 10.52
C GLN A 276 -3.17 7.15 9.16
N VAL A 277 -2.40 8.19 8.87
CA VAL A 277 -2.29 8.73 7.51
C VAL A 277 -1.77 7.64 6.58
N ALA A 278 -2.48 7.36 5.50
CA ALA A 278 -2.18 6.27 4.59
C ALA A 278 -0.94 6.57 3.71
N GLY A 279 -0.45 5.57 2.99
CA GLY A 279 0.61 5.68 1.99
C GLY A 279 0.05 5.55 0.57
N LEU A 280 -0.83 6.47 0.17
CA LEU A 280 -1.64 6.39 -1.06
C LEU A 280 -1.28 7.47 -2.08
N ASP A 281 -0.11 8.10 -1.95
CA ASP A 281 0.33 9.15 -2.89
C ASP A 281 0.37 8.63 -4.33
N ARG A 282 -0.36 9.31 -5.21
CA ARG A 282 -0.47 9.00 -6.63
C ARG A 282 0.11 10.07 -7.54
N ASN A 283 0.94 10.98 -7.03
CA ASN A 283 1.60 12.01 -7.84
C ASN A 283 2.43 11.44 -8.99
N LEU A 284 2.81 10.17 -8.89
CA LEU A 284 3.58 9.46 -9.92
C LEU A 284 2.72 8.94 -11.07
N PHE A 285 1.38 8.98 -10.93
CA PHE A 285 0.46 8.64 -12.00
C PHE A 285 0.07 9.87 -12.79
N GLN A 286 -0.05 9.74 -14.10
CA GLN A 286 -0.73 10.71 -14.92
C GLN A 286 -2.25 10.53 -14.75
N LEU A 287 -2.82 11.21 -13.76
CA LEU A 287 -4.26 11.13 -13.46
C LEU A 287 -5.16 11.83 -14.48
N SER A 288 -4.66 12.08 -15.69
CA SER A 288 -5.33 12.87 -16.74
C SER A 288 -6.39 12.11 -17.54
N GLY A 289 -6.67 10.83 -17.21
CA GLY A 289 -7.71 10.04 -17.87
C GLY A 289 -9.10 10.26 -17.28
N LYS A 290 -10.14 10.10 -18.09
CA LYS A 290 -11.55 10.02 -17.64
C LYS A 290 -11.81 8.82 -16.70
N GLU A 291 -10.80 7.97 -16.53
CA GLU A 291 -10.80 6.73 -15.77
C GLU A 291 -10.73 6.95 -14.26
N PHE A 292 -10.24 8.13 -13.84
CA PHE A 292 -10.16 8.45 -12.42
C PHE A 292 -11.27 9.44 -12.06
N SER A 293 -12.06 9.10 -11.05
CA SER A 293 -13.01 10.06 -10.50
C SER A 293 -12.26 11.29 -9.98
N GLN A 294 -12.91 12.45 -9.95
CA GLN A 294 -12.35 13.66 -9.35
C GLN A 294 -11.93 13.42 -7.89
N HIS A 295 -12.59 12.48 -7.20
CA HIS A 295 -12.30 12.08 -5.83
C HIS A 295 -10.93 11.36 -5.68
N HIS A 296 -10.49 10.66 -6.72
CA HIS A 296 -9.17 10.00 -6.73
C HIS A 296 -8.05 10.87 -7.35
N GLN A 297 -8.37 12.08 -7.79
CA GLN A 297 -7.39 12.98 -8.42
C GLN A 297 -6.67 13.88 -7.41
N GLN A 298 -7.13 13.93 -6.17
CA GLN A 298 -6.43 14.68 -5.12
C GLN A 298 -5.30 13.80 -4.56
N PRO A 299 -4.03 14.21 -4.69
CA PRO A 299 -2.90 13.35 -4.35
C PRO A 299 -2.80 13.03 -2.86
N LEU A 300 -3.35 13.88 -1.99
CA LEU A 300 -3.20 13.77 -0.54
C LEU A 300 -4.49 13.49 0.21
N SER A 301 -5.63 13.42 -0.49
CA SER A 301 -6.89 12.99 0.10
C SER A 301 -7.73 12.23 -0.93
N SER A 302 -8.37 11.16 -0.52
CA SER A 302 -9.28 10.38 -1.34
C SER A 302 -10.58 10.17 -0.60
N GLU A 303 -11.70 10.36 -1.29
CA GLU A 303 -13.02 9.96 -0.79
C GLU A 303 -13.41 8.64 -1.43
N THR A 304 -14.03 7.77 -0.67
CA THR A 304 -14.57 6.52 -1.20
C THR A 304 -15.68 6.80 -2.19
N ILE A 305 -15.75 6.02 -3.27
CA ILE A 305 -16.76 6.17 -4.33
C ILE A 305 -17.75 5.01 -4.31
N SER A 306 -18.96 5.26 -4.85
CA SER A 306 -19.99 4.24 -4.84
C SER A 306 -19.69 3.07 -5.78
N ILE A 307 -20.19 1.89 -5.44
CA ILE A 307 -20.10 0.69 -6.30
C ILE A 307 -20.80 0.96 -7.65
N THR A 308 -21.91 1.70 -7.64
CA THR A 308 -22.63 2.07 -8.85
C THR A 308 -21.74 2.86 -9.82
N PHE A 309 -20.98 3.84 -9.30
CA PHE A 309 -20.03 4.60 -10.13
C PHE A 309 -18.91 3.71 -10.69
N LEU A 310 -18.37 2.80 -9.88
CA LEU A 310 -17.37 1.84 -10.36
C LEU A 310 -17.95 0.93 -11.47
N ASP A 311 -19.20 0.50 -11.33
CA ASP A 311 -19.83 -0.35 -12.33
C ASP A 311 -20.13 0.40 -13.65
N GLU A 312 -20.49 1.69 -13.57
CA GLU A 312 -20.58 2.57 -14.74
C GLU A 312 -19.20 2.75 -15.40
N LEU A 313 -18.15 2.97 -14.61
CA LEU A 313 -16.76 3.05 -15.10
C LEU A 313 -16.36 1.76 -15.78
N TRP A 314 -16.70 0.59 -15.20
CA TRP A 314 -16.46 -0.71 -15.81
C TRP A 314 -17.11 -0.84 -17.19
N GLY A 315 -18.33 -0.33 -17.36
CA GLY A 315 -19.03 -0.34 -18.64
C GLY A 315 -18.36 0.51 -19.72
N ASN A 316 -17.55 1.48 -19.34
CA ASN A 316 -16.90 2.46 -20.24
C ASN A 316 -15.43 2.11 -20.55
N LEU A 317 -14.82 1.16 -19.85
CA LEU A 317 -13.50 0.61 -20.16
C LEU A 317 -13.60 -0.42 -21.29
#